data_576f05cad6e09d820c8879df67603272
#
_entry.id   576f05cad6e09d820c8879df67603272
#
_cell.length_a   1.000
_cell.length_b   1.000
_cell.length_c   1.000
_cell.angle_alpha   90.00
_cell.angle_beta   90.00
_cell.angle_gamma   90.00
#
_symmetry.space_group_name_H-M   'P 1'
#
loop_
_entity.id
_entity.type
_entity.pdbx_description
1 polymer ?
#
loop_
_entity_poly.entity_id
_entity_poly.type
_entity_poly.pdbx_seq_one_letter_code
_entity_poly.pdbx_strand_id
1 'polypeptide(L)'
;MTEHDITQIESRLGIRLPSIYRQFVLSQPVQQVGGIFSDAQQIIALNERCRQMSWLGRPIDRVFYIFGIDETGRELFLDLDFPEPPVMVADHEHRRGTMLTQTFGDWIAKYDVV
;
A
#
# COMPACT_ATOMS: atom_id res chain seq x y z
N MET A 1 -1.37 -3.74 -13.09
CA MET A 1 -2.70 -3.10 -13.02
C MET A 1 -2.95 -2.25 -14.24
N THR A 2 -4.21 -1.99 -14.53
CA THR A 2 -4.64 -1.08 -15.60
C THR A 2 -5.02 0.28 -15.02
N GLU A 3 -5.20 1.27 -15.91
CA GLU A 3 -5.72 2.58 -15.51
C GLU A 3 -7.10 2.45 -14.86
N HIS A 4 -7.92 1.53 -15.36
CA HIS A 4 -9.24 1.27 -14.78
C HIS A 4 -9.14 0.77 -13.35
N ASP A 5 -8.19 -0.12 -13.07
CA ASP A 5 -7.94 -0.63 -11.72
C ASP A 5 -7.57 0.49 -10.75
N ILE A 6 -6.69 1.39 -11.18
CA ILE A 6 -6.27 2.54 -10.38
C ILE A 6 -7.45 3.46 -10.10
N THR A 7 -8.26 3.73 -11.11
CA THR A 7 -9.47 4.56 -10.97
C THR A 7 -10.44 3.94 -9.96
N GLN A 8 -10.62 2.63 -9.99
CA GLN A 8 -11.48 1.94 -9.02
C GLN A 8 -10.95 2.05 -7.59
N ILE A 9 -9.64 1.86 -7.40
CA ILE A 9 -9.02 2.00 -6.08
C ILE A 9 -9.23 3.41 -5.54
N GLU A 10 -8.92 4.42 -6.33
CA GLU A 10 -9.05 5.81 -5.92
C GLU A 10 -10.49 6.18 -5.60
N SER A 11 -11.43 5.75 -6.45
CA SER A 11 -12.85 6.05 -6.27
C SER A 11 -13.43 5.34 -5.04
N ARG A 12 -13.14 4.05 -4.89
CA ARG A 12 -13.70 3.24 -3.79
C ARG A 12 -13.11 3.64 -2.43
N LEU A 13 -11.84 3.98 -2.38
CA LEU A 13 -11.17 4.34 -1.14
C LEU A 13 -11.18 5.84 -0.86
N GLY A 14 -11.60 6.66 -1.82
CA GLY A 14 -11.65 8.11 -1.66
C GLY A 14 -10.27 8.73 -1.48
N ILE A 15 -9.28 8.25 -2.21
CA ILE A 15 -7.89 8.67 -2.10
C ILE A 15 -7.32 9.01 -3.47
N ARG A 16 -6.15 9.66 -3.47
CA ARG A 16 -5.37 9.88 -4.66
C ARG A 16 -4.03 9.17 -4.51
N LEU A 17 -3.73 8.25 -5.43
CA LEU A 17 -2.50 7.48 -5.38
C LEU A 17 -1.32 8.31 -5.89
N PRO A 18 -0.13 8.20 -5.26
CA PRO A 18 1.06 8.91 -5.71
C PRO A 18 1.47 8.47 -7.12
N SER A 19 1.99 9.43 -7.89
CA SER A 19 2.40 9.18 -9.28
C SER A 19 3.40 8.04 -9.40
N ILE A 20 4.36 7.96 -8.49
CA ILE A 20 5.39 6.92 -8.54
C ILE A 20 4.79 5.53 -8.33
N TYR A 21 3.81 5.39 -7.43
CA TYR A 21 3.10 4.12 -7.23
C TYR A 21 2.27 3.77 -8.46
N ARG A 22 1.53 4.74 -9.01
CA ARG A 22 0.72 4.53 -10.22
C ARG A 22 1.57 4.05 -11.39
N GLN A 23 2.69 4.72 -11.66
CA GLN A 23 3.60 4.34 -12.72
C GLN A 23 4.15 2.93 -12.52
N PHE A 24 4.50 2.60 -11.29
CA PHE A 24 5.05 1.28 -10.97
C PHE A 24 4.04 0.18 -11.24
N VAL A 25 2.83 0.28 -10.71
CA VAL A 25 1.83 -0.79 -10.87
C VAL A 25 1.28 -0.88 -12.29
N LEU A 26 1.32 0.22 -13.06
CA LEU A 26 0.95 0.19 -14.48
C LEU A 26 2.00 -0.50 -15.34
N SER A 27 3.27 -0.42 -14.96
CA SER A 27 4.37 -0.98 -15.74
C SER A 27 4.71 -2.42 -15.37
N GLN A 28 4.22 -2.90 -14.23
CA GLN A 28 4.55 -4.25 -13.78
C GLN A 28 3.71 -5.30 -14.48
N PRO A 29 4.32 -6.43 -14.90
CA PRO A 29 3.56 -7.61 -15.27
C PRO A 29 2.85 -8.18 -14.04
N VAL A 30 1.96 -9.14 -14.24
CA VAL A 30 1.03 -9.69 -13.24
C VAL A 30 1.71 -10.30 -12.00
N GLN A 31 3.03 -10.37 -11.95
CA GLN A 31 3.75 -10.99 -10.84
C GLN A 31 3.90 -10.03 -9.67
N GLN A 32 3.72 -10.55 -8.46
CA GLN A 32 4.00 -9.80 -7.24
C GLN A 32 5.50 -9.56 -7.10
N VAL A 33 5.86 -8.33 -6.82
CA VAL A 33 7.23 -7.94 -6.52
C VAL A 33 7.26 -7.46 -5.07
N GLY A 34 8.12 -8.06 -4.24
CA GLY A 34 8.31 -7.63 -2.87
C GLY A 34 7.06 -7.63 -1.99
N GLY A 35 6.06 -8.43 -2.31
CA GLY A 35 4.81 -8.49 -1.55
C GLY A 35 3.74 -7.50 -2.00
N ILE A 36 3.97 -6.74 -3.06
CA ILE A 36 2.97 -5.81 -3.63
C ILE A 36 1.81 -6.61 -4.25
N PHE A 37 0.60 -6.23 -3.90
CA PHE A 37 -0.59 -6.79 -4.53
C PHE A 37 -0.77 -6.21 -5.93
N SER A 38 -1.18 -7.07 -6.86
CA SER A 38 -1.47 -6.70 -8.25
C SER A 38 -2.97 -6.71 -8.57
N ASP A 39 -3.80 -7.18 -7.65
CA ASP A 39 -5.25 -7.28 -7.82
C ASP A 39 -5.94 -6.13 -7.11
N ALA A 40 -6.57 -5.25 -7.89
CA ALA A 40 -7.27 -4.08 -7.38
C ALA A 40 -8.38 -4.44 -6.40
N GLN A 41 -9.14 -5.51 -6.67
CA GLN A 41 -10.25 -5.92 -5.79
C GLN A 41 -9.73 -6.40 -4.44
N GLN A 42 -8.62 -7.10 -4.41
CA GLN A 42 -7.98 -7.54 -3.17
C GLN A 42 -7.51 -6.34 -2.35
N ILE A 43 -6.91 -5.35 -2.99
CA ILE A 43 -6.45 -4.12 -2.33
C ILE A 43 -7.63 -3.36 -1.74
N ILE A 44 -8.69 -3.17 -2.53
CA ILE A 44 -9.89 -2.46 -2.09
C ILE A 44 -10.50 -3.16 -0.89
N ALA A 45 -10.70 -4.47 -0.97
CA ALA A 45 -11.32 -5.24 0.10
C ALA A 45 -10.51 -5.18 1.40
N LEU A 46 -9.19 -5.29 1.30
CA LEU A 46 -8.31 -5.23 2.46
C LEU A 46 -8.36 -3.84 3.14
N ASN A 47 -8.28 -2.77 2.35
CA ASN A 47 -8.34 -1.41 2.89
C ASN A 47 -9.70 -1.11 3.51
N GLU A 48 -10.79 -1.51 2.85
CA GLU A 48 -12.15 -1.31 3.38
C GLU A 48 -12.34 -2.06 4.70
N ARG A 49 -11.85 -3.30 4.77
CA ARG A 49 -11.94 -4.09 6.00
C ARG A 49 -11.16 -3.44 7.14
N CYS A 50 -9.94 -2.98 6.89
CA CYS A 50 -9.13 -2.33 7.92
C CYS A 50 -9.71 -1.00 8.39
N ARG A 51 -10.48 -0.32 7.54
CA ARG A 51 -11.19 0.91 7.92
C ARG A 51 -12.39 0.65 8.82
N GLN A 52 -12.94 -0.56 8.80
CA GLN A 52 -14.11 -0.95 9.59
C GLN A 52 -13.75 -1.65 10.89
N MET A 53 -12.53 -2.15 11.00
CA MET A 53 -12.06 -2.95 12.12
C MET A 53 -10.92 -2.25 12.84
N SER A 54 -10.64 -2.71 14.07
CA SER A 54 -9.41 -2.29 14.74
C SER A 54 -8.22 -2.91 14.02
N TRP A 55 -7.36 -2.06 13.46
CA TRP A 55 -6.18 -2.49 12.70
C TRP A 55 -4.92 -2.41 13.55
N LEU A 56 -4.53 -1.22 13.98
CA LEU A 56 -3.41 -1.02 14.91
C LEU A 56 -3.95 -0.44 16.22
N GLY A 57 -4.95 -1.09 16.82
CA GLY A 57 -5.63 -0.60 18.01
C GLY A 57 -6.76 0.38 17.69
N ARG A 58 -6.97 0.71 16.43
CA ARG A 58 -8.03 1.61 15.93
C ARG A 58 -8.25 1.33 14.45
N PRO A 59 -9.37 1.76 13.85
CA PRO A 59 -9.55 1.66 12.40
C PRO A 59 -8.45 2.42 11.67
N ILE A 60 -8.07 1.94 10.50
CA ILE A 60 -7.05 2.60 9.68
C ILE A 60 -7.53 4.00 9.25
N ASP A 61 -6.62 4.96 9.28
CA ASP A 61 -6.87 6.30 8.77
C ASP A 61 -6.91 6.29 7.25
N ARG A 62 -7.71 7.18 6.64
CA ARG A 62 -7.84 7.31 5.19
C ARG A 62 -6.54 7.70 4.50
N VAL A 63 -5.62 8.34 5.21
CA VAL A 63 -4.33 8.70 4.65
C VAL A 63 -3.40 7.49 4.50
N PHE A 64 -3.73 6.36 5.13
CA PHE A 64 -2.94 5.14 5.01
C PHE A 64 -3.53 4.26 3.92
N TYR A 65 -2.68 3.85 2.99
CA TYR A 65 -3.06 2.99 1.88
C TYR A 65 -2.26 1.69 1.94
N ILE A 66 -2.95 0.59 2.20
CA ILE A 66 -2.32 -0.73 2.25
C ILE A 66 -2.18 -1.24 0.82
N PHE A 67 -0.96 -1.55 0.40
CA PHE A 67 -0.69 -1.98 -0.97
C PHE A 67 -0.08 -3.38 -1.05
N GLY A 68 0.21 -4.02 0.06
CA GLY A 68 0.81 -5.35 0.05
C GLY A 68 0.97 -5.92 1.44
N ILE A 69 1.62 -7.09 1.48
CA ILE A 69 1.93 -7.83 2.71
C ILE A 69 3.38 -8.29 2.59
N ASP A 70 4.17 -8.13 3.66
CA ASP A 70 5.56 -8.60 3.65
C ASP A 70 5.62 -10.12 3.87
N GLU A 71 6.82 -10.67 3.83
CA GLU A 71 7.03 -12.13 3.97
C GLU A 71 6.61 -12.67 5.34
N THR A 72 6.44 -11.82 6.33
CA THR A 72 5.99 -12.22 7.66
C THR A 72 4.48 -12.04 7.85
N GLY A 73 3.77 -11.60 6.82
CA GLY A 73 2.33 -11.39 6.84
C GLY A 73 1.88 -10.04 7.39
N ARG A 74 2.80 -9.09 7.53
CA ARG A 74 2.47 -7.73 8.01
C ARG A 74 2.12 -6.83 6.83
N GLU A 75 1.11 -5.99 7.01
CA GLU A 75 0.66 -5.08 5.95
C GLU A 75 1.71 -4.01 5.67
N LEU A 76 1.97 -3.80 4.38
CA LEU A 76 2.78 -2.70 3.86
C LEU A 76 1.83 -1.58 3.46
N PHE A 77 2.11 -0.35 3.91
CA PHE A 77 1.22 0.77 3.60
C PHE A 77 2.01 2.05 3.35
N LEU A 78 1.37 2.95 2.60
CA LEU A 78 1.87 4.29 2.34
C LEU A 78 1.14 5.29 3.21
N ASP A 79 1.87 6.27 3.75
CA ASP A 79 1.26 7.43 4.42
C ASP A 79 1.08 8.53 3.37
N LEU A 80 -0.16 8.70 2.92
CA LEU A 80 -0.49 9.60 1.82
C LEU A 80 -0.51 11.09 2.22
N ASP A 81 -0.27 11.41 3.48
CA ASP A 81 -0.12 12.80 3.92
C ASP A 81 1.15 13.46 3.38
N PHE A 82 2.07 12.68 2.85
CA PHE A 82 3.33 13.18 2.30
C PHE A 82 3.31 13.14 0.78
N PRO A 83 3.82 14.17 0.09
CA PRO A 83 3.88 14.17 -1.39
C PRO A 83 4.67 12.98 -1.95
N GLU A 84 5.77 12.62 -1.27
CA GLU A 84 6.51 11.40 -1.54
C GLU A 84 6.35 10.50 -0.33
N PRO A 85 5.32 9.61 -0.32
CA PRO A 85 4.97 8.88 0.88
C PRO A 85 6.03 7.87 1.29
N PRO A 86 6.32 7.79 2.60
CA PRO A 86 7.17 6.73 3.12
C PRO A 86 6.46 5.39 3.02
N VAL A 87 7.25 4.32 2.92
CA VAL A 87 6.74 2.96 3.02
C VAL A 87 6.82 2.52 4.46
N MET A 88 5.69 2.10 4.99
CA MET A 88 5.52 1.69 6.37
C MET A 88 5.13 0.22 6.43
N VAL A 89 5.45 -0.43 7.54
CA VAL A 89 4.97 -1.77 7.84
C VAL A 89 4.18 -1.73 9.16
N ALA A 90 3.07 -2.46 9.20
CA ALA A 90 2.23 -2.53 10.39
C ALA A 90 2.88 -3.43 11.44
N ASP A 91 3.09 -2.89 12.63
CA ASP A 91 3.57 -3.64 13.79
C ASP A 91 2.39 -3.86 14.74
N HIS A 92 1.75 -5.02 14.63
CA HIS A 92 0.56 -5.33 15.41
C HIS A 92 0.88 -5.57 16.90
N GLU A 93 2.09 -5.99 17.21
CA GLU A 93 2.52 -6.18 18.59
C GLU A 93 2.56 -4.86 19.34
N HIS A 94 3.11 -3.82 18.72
CA HIS A 94 3.22 -2.49 19.32
C HIS A 94 2.12 -1.54 18.87
N ARG A 95 1.20 -2.00 18.01
CA ARG A 95 0.05 -1.23 17.49
C ARG A 95 0.46 0.08 16.83
N ARG A 96 1.49 0.02 15.99
CA ARG A 96 2.00 1.20 15.29
C ARG A 96 2.59 0.83 13.93
N GLY A 97 2.77 1.84 13.07
CA GLY A 97 3.53 1.69 11.84
C GLY A 97 5.01 1.93 12.09
N THR A 98 5.85 1.17 11.38
CA THR A 98 7.29 1.35 11.39
C THR A 98 7.74 1.71 9.98
N MET A 99 8.54 2.76 9.83
CA MET A 99 9.03 3.18 8.52
C MET A 99 10.11 2.23 8.03
N LEU A 100 9.93 1.72 6.80
CA LEU A 100 10.92 0.89 6.13
C LEU A 100 11.83 1.73 5.23
N THR A 101 11.23 2.65 4.46
CA THR A 101 11.98 3.56 3.59
C THR A 101 11.31 4.92 3.61
N GLN A 102 12.07 5.97 3.25
CA GLN A 102 11.57 7.34 3.24
C GLN A 102 10.63 7.61 2.07
N THR A 103 10.79 6.87 0.98
CA THR A 103 9.93 7.02 -0.21
C THR A 103 9.60 5.66 -0.80
N PHE A 104 8.55 5.61 -1.59
CA PHE A 104 8.20 4.41 -2.34
C PHE A 104 9.27 4.07 -3.38
N GLY A 105 9.88 5.08 -3.99
CA GLY A 105 10.99 4.87 -4.92
C GLY A 105 12.18 4.17 -4.27
N ASP A 106 12.56 4.58 -3.07
CA ASP A 106 13.61 3.94 -2.30
C ASP A 106 13.27 2.48 -1.99
N TRP A 107 12.00 2.21 -1.67
CA TRP A 107 11.53 0.86 -1.38
C TRP A 107 11.64 -0.04 -2.61
N ILE A 108 11.22 0.47 -3.78
CA ILE A 108 11.35 -0.26 -5.05
C ILE A 108 12.82 -0.60 -5.33
N ALA A 109 13.70 0.39 -5.19
CA ALA A 109 15.13 0.21 -5.44
C ALA A 109 15.76 -0.83 -4.53
N LYS A 110 15.29 -0.92 -3.29
CA LYS A 110 15.82 -1.85 -2.30
C LYS A 110 15.27 -3.27 -2.44
N TYR A 111 13.97 -3.38 -2.76
CA TYR A 111 13.26 -4.66 -2.75
C TYR A 111 12.86 -5.15 -4.13
N ASP A 112 13.09 -4.35 -5.16
CA ASP A 112 12.81 -4.76 -6.53
C ASP A 112 13.89 -5.76 -6.95
N VAL A 113 13.48 -7.00 -7.09
CA VAL A 113 14.35 -8.08 -7.52
C VAL A 113 14.23 -8.15 -9.03
N VAL A 114 15.05 -7.41 -9.69
CA VAL A 114 15.12 -7.44 -11.15
C VAL A 114 15.70 -8.76 -11.65
#